data_b9c553ebf4188f12916bf1e01f2a6250
#
_entry.id   b9c553ebf4188f12916bf1e01f2a6250
#
_cell.length_a   1.000
_cell.length_b   1.000
_cell.length_c   1.000
_cell.angle_alpha   90.00
_cell.angle_beta   90.00
_cell.angle_gamma   90.00
#
_symmetry.space_group_name_H-M   'P 1'
#
loop_
_entity.id
_entity.type
_entity.pdbx_description
1 polymer ?
#
loop_
_entity_poly.entity_id
_entity_poly.type
_entity_poly.pdbx_seq_one_letter_code
_entity_poly.pdbx_strand_id
1 'polypeptide(L)'
;MDTQPNDQQQDIPLPEPSLLTLVTGLAAQAMMSLGIFPNPIDGQTRILLHQGKHFIDAIAMLSGKTSGNQTAEEVKTFENILHELRMIYVAAQDEKARRESDSQ
;
A
#
# COMPACT_ATOMS: atom_id res chain seq x y z
N MET A 1 -31.93 -20.31 7.86
CA MET A 1 -31.38 -20.07 7.78
C MET A 1 -30.61 -19.97 7.96
N ASP A 2 -30.39 -20.04 8.02
CA ASP A 2 -29.50 -20.08 8.36
C ASP A 2 -28.80 -19.08 8.42
N THR A 3 -28.85 -18.49 9.15
CA THR A 3 -28.03 -17.44 9.44
C THR A 3 -26.67 -17.92 9.48
N GLN A 4 -25.83 -17.40 8.65
CA GLN A 4 -24.50 -17.80 8.66
C GLN A 4 -23.79 -17.07 9.72
N PRO A 5 -22.91 -17.70 10.46
CA PRO A 5 -22.16 -16.99 11.48
C PRO A 5 -21.40 -15.79 10.93
N ASN A 6 -21.06 -15.82 9.64
CA ASN A 6 -20.32 -14.75 9.03
C ASN A 6 -21.12 -13.50 8.80
N ASP A 7 -22.44 -13.59 8.85
CA ASP A 7 -23.26 -12.44 8.56
C ASP A 7 -22.97 -11.29 9.48
N GLN A 8 -22.74 -11.58 10.76
CA GLN A 8 -22.45 -10.54 11.71
C GLN A 8 -21.10 -9.93 11.48
N GLN A 9 -20.14 -10.73 11.05
CA GLN A 9 -18.83 -10.21 10.72
C GLN A 9 -18.87 -9.36 9.50
N GLN A 10 -19.80 -9.65 8.59
CA GLN A 10 -19.93 -8.89 7.36
C GLN A 10 -20.63 -7.57 7.57
N ASP A 11 -21.21 -7.36 8.75
CA ASP A 11 -21.87 -6.11 9.04
C ASP A 11 -20.91 -5.03 9.50
N ILE A 12 -19.61 -5.28 9.44
CA ILE A 12 -18.62 -4.26 9.77
C ILE A 12 -18.72 -3.14 8.73
N PRO A 13 -18.89 -1.90 9.19
CA PRO A 13 -19.00 -0.79 8.25
C PRO A 13 -17.72 -0.65 7.43
N LEU A 14 -17.87 -0.47 6.15
CA LEU A 14 -16.76 -0.23 5.25
C LEU A 14 -16.87 1.18 4.69
N PRO A 15 -15.73 1.78 4.34
CA PRO A 15 -15.79 3.12 3.75
C PRO A 15 -16.44 3.07 2.37
N GLU A 16 -16.98 4.19 1.96
CA GLU A 16 -17.54 4.33 0.63
C GLU A 16 -16.46 4.04 -0.40
N PRO A 17 -16.79 3.31 -1.46
CA PRO A 17 -15.82 3.12 -2.53
C PRO A 17 -15.44 4.46 -3.13
N SER A 18 -14.16 4.73 -3.17
CA SER A 18 -13.65 5.98 -3.73
C SER A 18 -12.24 5.75 -4.21
N LEU A 19 -11.80 6.65 -5.08
CA LEU A 19 -10.43 6.58 -5.55
C LEU A 19 -9.45 6.73 -4.40
N LEU A 20 -9.75 7.62 -3.47
CA LEU A 20 -8.86 7.83 -2.33
C LEU A 20 -8.78 6.59 -1.44
N THR A 21 -9.91 5.94 -1.21
CA THR A 21 -9.93 4.72 -0.41
C THR A 21 -9.10 3.62 -1.07
N LEU A 22 -9.26 3.47 -2.39
CA LEU A 22 -8.51 2.45 -3.12
C LEU A 22 -7.01 2.72 -3.06
N VAL A 23 -6.62 3.97 -3.32
CA VAL A 23 -5.20 4.32 -3.34
C VAL A 23 -4.59 4.18 -1.94
N THR A 24 -5.33 4.55 -0.91
CA THR A 24 -4.85 4.39 0.46
C THR A 24 -4.61 2.92 0.79
N GLY A 25 -5.50 2.03 0.33
CA GLY A 25 -5.30 0.61 0.53
C GLY A 25 -4.06 0.08 -0.18
N LEU A 26 -3.84 0.52 -1.42
CA LEU A 26 -2.65 0.13 -2.16
C LEU A 26 -1.38 0.68 -1.51
N ALA A 27 -1.45 1.90 -0.98
CA ALA A 27 -0.30 2.49 -0.28
C ALA A 27 0.04 1.68 0.97
N ALA A 28 -0.97 1.21 1.69
CA ALA A 28 -0.73 0.39 2.86
C ALA A 28 -0.04 -0.92 2.47
N GLN A 29 -0.46 -1.52 1.36
CA GLN A 29 0.18 -2.73 0.85
C GLN A 29 1.63 -2.47 0.48
N ALA A 30 1.90 -1.34 -0.15
CA ALA A 30 3.27 -0.98 -0.50
C ALA A 30 4.13 -0.82 0.75
N MET A 31 3.61 -0.14 1.76
CA MET A 31 4.36 0.09 2.98
C MET A 31 4.65 -1.21 3.72
N MET A 32 3.67 -2.12 3.77
CA MET A 32 3.90 -3.41 4.39
C MET A 32 4.97 -4.18 3.61
N SER A 33 4.91 -4.15 2.29
CA SER A 33 5.89 -4.82 1.46
C SER A 33 7.30 -4.26 1.65
N LEU A 34 7.39 -2.99 1.98
CA LEU A 34 8.67 -2.32 2.16
C LEU A 34 9.15 -2.32 3.61
N GLY A 35 8.47 -3.05 4.48
CA GLY A 35 8.94 -3.27 5.83
C GLY A 35 8.60 -2.17 6.83
N ILE A 36 7.63 -1.30 6.50
CA ILE A 36 7.27 -0.21 7.40
C ILE A 36 6.50 -0.75 8.60
N PHE A 37 5.65 -1.76 8.39
CA PHE A 37 4.97 -2.38 9.50
C PHE A 37 4.80 -3.87 9.22
N PRO A 38 4.56 -4.66 10.27
CA PRO A 38 4.56 -6.11 10.12
C PRO A 38 3.36 -6.63 9.35
N ASN A 39 3.55 -7.79 8.75
CA ASN A 39 2.48 -8.50 8.09
C ASN A 39 1.49 -8.97 9.15
N PRO A 40 0.20 -8.66 9.01
CA PRO A 40 -0.77 -9.04 10.05
C PRO A 40 -0.97 -10.55 10.17
N ILE A 41 -0.58 -11.31 9.16
CA ILE A 41 -0.79 -12.75 9.21
C ILE A 41 0.23 -13.43 10.11
N ASP A 42 1.50 -13.05 10.03
CA ASP A 42 2.55 -13.72 10.80
C ASP A 42 3.34 -12.79 11.72
N GLY A 43 2.99 -11.52 11.75
CA GLY A 43 3.64 -10.56 12.63
C GLY A 43 5.06 -10.21 12.25
N GLN A 44 5.53 -10.63 11.09
CA GLN A 44 6.90 -10.38 10.70
C GLN A 44 7.02 -9.20 9.76
N THR A 45 8.15 -8.53 9.85
CA THR A 45 8.46 -7.39 8.99
C THR A 45 9.49 -7.84 7.96
N ARG A 46 9.15 -7.70 6.70
CA ARG A 46 10.03 -8.10 5.60
C ARG A 46 10.17 -6.97 4.61
N ILE A 47 11.28 -6.96 3.90
CA ILE A 47 11.48 -6.01 2.81
C ILE A 47 11.43 -6.79 1.51
N LEU A 48 10.31 -6.64 0.81
CA LEU A 48 10.06 -7.32 -0.46
C LEU A 48 10.01 -6.23 -1.54
N LEU A 49 11.19 -5.93 -2.11
CA LEU A 49 11.32 -4.77 -2.99
C LEU A 49 10.48 -4.88 -4.25
N HIS A 50 10.45 -6.06 -4.88
CA HIS A 50 9.64 -6.21 -6.09
C HIS A 50 8.17 -5.99 -5.82
N GLN A 51 7.70 -6.51 -4.70
CA GLN A 51 6.30 -6.38 -4.33
C GLN A 51 5.98 -4.93 -4.00
N GLY A 52 6.88 -4.26 -3.28
CA GLY A 52 6.69 -2.84 -2.98
C GLY A 52 6.64 -2.01 -4.25
N LYS A 53 7.56 -2.29 -5.17
CA LYS A 53 7.57 -1.57 -6.44
C LYS A 53 6.28 -1.82 -7.22
N HIS A 54 5.77 -3.04 -7.19
CA HIS A 54 4.52 -3.37 -7.87
C HIS A 54 3.38 -2.48 -7.40
N PHE A 55 3.25 -2.30 -6.09
CA PHE A 55 2.16 -1.48 -5.56
C PHE A 55 2.37 -0.01 -5.87
N ILE A 56 3.61 0.46 -5.84
CA ILE A 56 3.89 1.85 -6.23
C ILE A 56 3.52 2.06 -7.69
N ASP A 57 3.92 1.12 -8.55
CA ASP A 57 3.61 1.22 -9.97
C ASP A 57 2.11 1.14 -10.23
N ALA A 58 1.40 0.34 -9.44
CA ALA A 58 -0.05 0.25 -9.56
C ALA A 58 -0.71 1.60 -9.24
N ILE A 59 -0.21 2.27 -8.21
CA ILE A 59 -0.73 3.59 -7.86
C ILE A 59 -0.44 4.59 -8.97
N ALA A 60 0.78 4.54 -9.53
CA ALA A 60 1.14 5.44 -10.63
C ALA A 60 0.27 5.17 -11.85
N MET A 61 -0.02 3.90 -12.13
CA MET A 61 -0.89 3.53 -13.24
C MET A 61 -2.30 4.10 -13.03
N LEU A 62 -2.82 3.98 -11.81
CA LEU A 62 -4.13 4.52 -11.49
C LEU A 62 -4.16 6.04 -11.66
N SER A 63 -3.11 6.72 -11.23
CA SER A 63 -3.03 8.15 -11.39
C SER A 63 -3.12 8.53 -12.87
N GLY A 64 -2.40 7.80 -13.72
CA GLY A 64 -2.43 8.07 -15.15
C GLY A 64 -3.77 7.75 -15.78
N LYS A 65 -4.38 6.62 -15.41
CA LYS A 65 -5.64 6.21 -16.00
C LYS A 65 -6.81 7.09 -15.58
N THR A 66 -6.71 7.76 -14.43
CA THR A 66 -7.77 8.64 -13.96
C THR A 66 -7.47 10.10 -14.23
N SER A 67 -6.38 10.39 -14.92
CA SER A 67 -6.00 11.77 -15.24
C SER A 67 -7.13 12.46 -16.01
N GLY A 68 -7.45 13.67 -15.60
CA GLY A 68 -8.57 14.39 -16.17
C GLY A 68 -9.90 14.13 -15.48
N ASN A 69 -9.97 13.11 -14.64
CA ASN A 69 -11.18 12.78 -13.89
C ASN A 69 -10.96 12.82 -12.39
N GLN A 70 -9.90 13.48 -11.96
CA GLN A 70 -9.56 13.57 -10.53
C GLN A 70 -10.01 14.91 -9.98
N THR A 71 -10.46 14.91 -8.72
CA THR A 71 -10.65 16.15 -8.01
C THR A 71 -9.29 16.75 -7.66
N ALA A 72 -9.28 18.00 -7.25
CA ALA A 72 -8.03 18.64 -6.81
C ALA A 72 -7.42 17.88 -5.63
N GLU A 73 -8.26 17.40 -4.73
CA GLU A 73 -7.80 16.64 -3.59
C GLU A 73 -7.16 15.32 -4.03
N GLU A 74 -7.76 14.66 -5.02
CA GLU A 74 -7.22 13.40 -5.52
C GLU A 74 -5.87 13.59 -6.19
N VAL A 75 -5.73 14.66 -6.97
CA VAL A 75 -4.45 14.98 -7.59
C VAL A 75 -3.37 15.10 -6.53
N LYS A 76 -3.66 15.89 -5.50
CA LYS A 76 -2.68 16.14 -4.44
C LYS A 76 -2.36 14.86 -3.69
N THR A 77 -3.36 14.03 -3.43
CA THR A 77 -3.15 12.78 -2.72
C THR A 77 -2.24 11.84 -3.52
N PHE A 78 -2.46 11.71 -4.83
CA PHE A 78 -1.59 10.90 -5.65
C PHE A 78 -0.15 11.40 -5.59
N GLU A 79 0.03 12.71 -5.71
CA GLU A 79 1.37 13.28 -5.69
C GLU A 79 2.08 12.99 -4.37
N ASN A 80 1.36 13.20 -3.27
CA ASN A 80 1.95 13.00 -1.94
C ASN A 80 2.27 11.55 -1.68
N ILE A 81 1.35 10.65 -2.00
CA ILE A 81 1.54 9.23 -1.75
C ILE A 81 2.68 8.68 -2.59
N LEU A 82 2.73 9.03 -3.86
CA LEU A 82 3.80 8.54 -4.72
C LEU A 82 5.16 9.05 -4.28
N HIS A 83 5.21 10.32 -3.88
CA HIS A 83 6.46 10.88 -3.38
C HIS A 83 6.93 10.15 -2.12
N GLU A 84 6.04 9.97 -1.16
CA GLU A 84 6.37 9.29 0.07
C GLU A 84 6.82 7.86 -0.16
N LEU A 85 6.07 7.14 -0.99
CA LEU A 85 6.38 5.73 -1.22
C LEU A 85 7.70 5.56 -1.96
N ARG A 86 8.01 6.47 -2.87
CA ARG A 86 9.29 6.40 -3.58
C ARG A 86 10.45 6.65 -2.65
N MET A 87 10.28 7.55 -1.69
CA MET A 87 11.30 7.76 -0.68
C MET A 87 11.45 6.55 0.23
N ILE A 88 10.33 5.96 0.62
CA ILE A 88 10.36 4.74 1.42
C ILE A 88 11.04 3.61 0.67
N TYR A 89 10.79 3.50 -0.63
CA TYR A 89 11.41 2.46 -1.44
C TYR A 89 12.93 2.58 -1.45
N VAL A 90 13.43 3.81 -1.63
CA VAL A 90 14.87 4.02 -1.63
C VAL A 90 15.47 3.66 -0.27
N ALA A 91 14.80 4.07 0.80
CA ALA A 91 15.28 3.73 2.15
C ALA A 91 15.24 2.23 2.38
N ALA A 92 14.23 1.55 1.84
CA ALA A 92 14.12 0.10 1.97
C ALA A 92 15.22 -0.61 1.21
N GLN A 93 15.60 -0.09 0.04
CA GLN A 93 16.74 -0.65 -0.71
C GLN A 93 18.01 -0.57 0.11
N ASP A 94 18.25 0.57 0.73
CA ASP A 94 19.45 0.76 1.55
C ASP A 94 19.43 -0.17 2.76
N GLU A 95 18.28 -0.30 3.40
CA GLU A 95 18.17 -1.15 4.57
C GLU A 95 18.38 -2.61 4.22
N LYS A 96 17.79 -3.05 3.10
CA LYS A 96 17.96 -4.43 2.69
C LYS A 96 19.41 -4.74 2.34
N ALA A 97 20.07 -3.84 1.64
CA ALA A 97 21.47 -4.02 1.31
C ALA A 97 22.33 -4.09 2.58
N ARG A 98 22.01 -3.28 3.59
CA ARG A 98 22.75 -3.29 4.83
C ARG A 98 22.54 -4.59 5.59
N ARG A 99 21.31 -5.11 5.61
CA ARG A 99 21.02 -6.38 6.27
C ARG A 99 21.77 -7.53 5.60
N GLU A 100 21.80 -7.53 4.27
CA GLU A 100 22.50 -8.58 3.54
C GLU A 100 24.00 -8.50 3.79
N SER A 101 24.54 -7.30 3.88
CA SER A 101 25.95 -7.13 4.17
C SER A 101 26.27 -7.61 5.57
N ASP A 102 25.41 -7.32 6.54
CA ASP A 102 25.65 -7.71 7.93
C ASP A 102 25.56 -9.20 8.13
N SER A 103 24.81 -9.92 7.28
CA SER A 103 24.65 -11.34 7.45
C SER A 103 25.83 -12.13 6.91
N GLN A 104 26.81 -11.48 6.34
CA GLN A 104 28.04 -12.12 5.93
C GLN A 104 29.12 -11.86 6.97
#